data_4a400f47d865c003f22501fcfa7eb9e6
#
_entry.id   4a400f47d865c003f22501fcfa7eb9e6
#
_cell.length_a   1.000
_cell.length_b   1.000
_cell.length_c   1.000
_cell.angle_alpha   90.00
_cell.angle_beta   90.00
_cell.angle_gamma   90.00
#
_symmetry.space_group_name_H-M   'P 1'
#
loop_
_entity.id
_entity.type
_entity.pdbx_description
1 polymer ?
#
loop_
_entity_poly.entity_id
_entity_poly.type
_entity_poly.pdbx_seq_one_letter_code
_entity_poly.pdbx_strand_id
1 'polypeptide(L)'
;HAQGGLPIPDITHIVQHYWYQVGGADSPERPGIKMAQALEQKINELGEHRVAAYIAEPIQGAGGVVIPPDTYWPEISDICRRYQILLVADEVICGFGRTGKWFGSDYYNIQPDLMPIAKGLSSGYLPIAAVMVADHVSQVLIEEGGEFFHGMTYSGHPAACAVACANVRILRDEKIIDRVDTVT
;
A
#
# COMPACT_ATOMS: atom_id res chain seq x y z
N HIS A 1 5.78 -10.46 10.51
CA HIS A 1 4.36 -10.63 10.79
C HIS A 1 4.12 -11.24 12.16
N ALA A 2 3.06 -10.78 12.86
CA ALA A 2 2.67 -11.27 14.18
C ALA A 2 2.40 -12.78 14.23
N GLN A 3 2.19 -13.43 13.10
CA GLN A 3 1.97 -14.88 12.99
C GLN A 3 3.23 -15.68 12.68
N GLY A 4 4.40 -15.10 12.80
CA GLY A 4 5.73 -15.65 12.62
C GLY A 4 5.84 -17.04 12.01
N GLY A 5 6.59 -17.20 10.94
CA GLY A 5 7.01 -18.53 10.50
C GLY A 5 6.33 -19.10 9.27
N LEU A 6 5.70 -18.28 8.42
CA LEU A 6 5.56 -18.69 7.01
C LEU A 6 6.80 -18.17 6.27
N PRO A 7 7.83 -18.99 6.05
CA PRO A 7 8.98 -18.59 5.26
C PRO A 7 8.52 -18.54 3.80
N ILE A 8 8.02 -17.39 3.37
CA ILE A 8 7.94 -17.13 1.95
C ILE A 8 9.37 -16.77 1.55
N PRO A 9 10.03 -17.56 0.69
CA PRO A 9 11.39 -17.28 0.26
C PRO A 9 11.45 -15.92 -0.42
N ASP A 10 12.62 -15.28 -0.35
CA ASP A 10 12.93 -14.02 -1.03
C ASP A 10 12.12 -12.81 -0.55
N ILE A 11 11.51 -12.88 0.64
CA ILE A 11 10.96 -11.73 1.33
C ILE A 11 11.89 -11.30 2.46
N THR A 12 12.27 -10.03 2.42
CA THR A 12 13.10 -9.39 3.45
C THR A 12 12.34 -8.24 4.09
N HIS A 13 12.44 -8.11 5.39
CA HIS A 13 11.82 -7.02 6.13
C HIS A 13 12.86 -5.94 6.46
N ILE A 14 12.42 -4.69 6.45
CA ILE A 14 13.16 -3.55 6.99
C ILE A 14 12.53 -3.11 8.33
N VAL A 15 13.18 -2.18 9.02
CA VAL A 15 12.66 -1.64 10.27
C VAL A 15 11.30 -0.97 10.05
N GLN A 16 10.40 -1.16 11.00
CA GLN A 16 9.11 -0.51 11.02
C GLN A 16 9.28 1.00 11.21
N HIS A 17 8.47 1.82 10.53
CA HIS A 17 8.53 3.29 10.64
C HIS A 17 7.86 3.84 11.93
N TYR A 18 8.07 3.13 13.04
CA TYR A 18 7.55 3.53 14.34
C TYR A 18 8.53 4.51 15.02
N TRP A 19 8.37 5.79 14.71
CA TRP A 19 9.31 6.85 15.10
C TRP A 19 9.44 7.02 16.62
N TYR A 20 8.42 6.70 17.41
CA TYR A 20 8.49 6.71 18.88
C TYR A 20 9.56 5.77 19.46
N GLN A 21 9.89 4.69 18.75
CA GLN A 21 10.96 3.77 19.17
C GLN A 21 12.36 4.24 18.74
N VAL A 22 12.44 5.02 17.67
CA VAL A 22 13.71 5.39 17.04
C VAL A 22 14.09 6.85 17.30
N GLY A 23 13.12 7.71 17.58
CA GLY A 23 13.27 9.15 17.44
C GLY A 23 13.79 9.89 18.67
N GLY A 24 13.61 9.40 19.87
CA GLY A 24 13.91 10.24 21.05
C GLY A 24 13.25 11.61 20.99
N ALA A 25 13.86 12.63 21.61
CA ALA A 25 13.32 14.01 21.69
C ALA A 25 13.54 14.85 20.40
N ASP A 26 14.07 14.28 19.33
CA ASP A 26 14.33 14.99 18.07
C ASP A 26 13.05 15.13 17.22
N SER A 27 13.03 16.14 16.34
CA SER A 27 11.88 16.40 15.47
C SER A 27 11.55 15.19 14.59
N PRO A 28 10.25 14.95 14.28
CA PRO A 28 9.80 13.77 13.50
C PRO A 28 10.34 13.72 12.05
N GLU A 29 10.88 14.80 11.52
CA GLU A 29 11.42 14.87 10.16
C GLU A 29 12.63 13.96 9.92
N ARG A 30 13.63 14.01 10.82
CA ARG A 30 14.85 13.21 10.70
C ARG A 30 14.62 11.70 10.79
N PRO A 31 13.78 11.21 11.72
CA PRO A 31 13.45 9.79 11.77
C PRO A 31 12.81 9.25 10.49
N GLY A 32 11.93 10.01 9.84
CA GLY A 32 11.27 9.57 8.60
C GLY A 32 12.27 9.25 7.49
N ILE A 33 13.18 10.17 7.22
CA ILE A 33 14.25 9.97 6.22
C ILE A 33 15.14 8.79 6.60
N LYS A 34 15.60 8.73 7.87
CA LYS A 34 16.46 7.65 8.33
C LYS A 34 15.79 6.27 8.21
N MET A 35 14.49 6.18 8.49
CA MET A 35 13.74 4.95 8.34
C MET A 35 13.58 4.53 6.88
N ALA A 36 13.35 5.50 5.99
CA ALA A 36 13.30 5.24 4.55
C ALA A 36 14.67 4.80 4.00
N GLN A 37 15.77 5.38 4.48
CA GLN A 37 17.12 4.98 4.11
C GLN A 37 17.45 3.53 4.47
N ALA A 38 16.74 2.91 5.43
CA ALA A 38 16.87 1.48 5.69
C ALA A 38 16.45 0.62 4.50
N LEU A 39 15.54 1.10 3.64
CA LEU A 39 15.19 0.45 2.38
C LEU A 39 16.41 0.49 1.43
N GLU A 40 17.00 1.66 1.23
CA GLU A 40 18.17 1.81 0.35
C GLU A 40 19.35 0.95 0.82
N GLN A 41 19.62 0.97 2.12
CA GLN A 41 20.66 0.10 2.70
C GLN A 41 20.35 -1.37 2.40
N LYS A 42 19.09 -1.81 2.55
CA LYS A 42 18.71 -3.19 2.29
C LYS A 42 18.82 -3.56 0.81
N ILE A 43 18.46 -2.67 -0.11
CA ILE A 43 18.65 -2.86 -1.55
C ILE A 43 20.14 -3.09 -1.87
N ASN A 44 21.03 -2.25 -1.32
CA ASN A 44 22.46 -2.37 -1.52
C ASN A 44 23.03 -3.69 -0.93
N GLU A 45 22.54 -4.12 0.24
CA GLU A 45 22.93 -5.40 0.85
C GLU A 45 22.53 -6.62 0.01
N LEU A 46 21.35 -6.58 -0.59
CA LEU A 46 20.81 -7.68 -1.39
C LEU A 46 21.36 -7.68 -2.82
N GLY A 47 21.73 -6.52 -3.33
CA GLY A 47 22.02 -6.24 -4.73
C GLY A 47 20.78 -5.72 -5.46
N GLU A 48 20.93 -4.56 -6.10
CA GLU A 48 19.79 -3.83 -6.72
C GLU A 48 18.96 -4.66 -7.71
N HIS A 49 19.62 -5.51 -8.52
CA HIS A 49 18.92 -6.37 -9.49
C HIS A 49 18.20 -7.58 -8.88
N ARG A 50 18.27 -7.74 -7.57
CA ARG A 50 17.58 -8.83 -6.85
C ARG A 50 16.33 -8.34 -6.11
N VAL A 51 16.07 -7.06 -6.14
CA VAL A 51 14.90 -6.45 -5.47
C VAL A 51 13.88 -6.06 -6.53
N ALA A 52 12.74 -6.73 -6.55
CA ALA A 52 11.67 -6.47 -7.51
C ALA A 52 10.72 -5.36 -7.04
N ALA A 53 10.40 -5.32 -5.75
CA ALA A 53 9.41 -4.41 -5.23
C ALA A 53 9.62 -4.10 -3.74
N TYR A 54 9.11 -2.97 -3.33
CA TYR A 54 8.86 -2.62 -1.94
C TYR A 54 7.35 -2.55 -1.67
N ILE A 55 6.89 -3.23 -0.60
CA ILE A 55 5.49 -3.22 -0.19
C ILE A 55 5.34 -2.70 1.24
N ALA A 56 4.42 -1.75 1.43
CA ALA A 56 4.05 -1.27 2.76
C ALA A 56 2.64 -0.67 2.76
N GLU A 57 2.01 -0.63 3.95
CA GLU A 57 0.76 0.11 4.18
C GLU A 57 1.08 1.61 4.31
N PRO A 58 0.29 2.54 3.74
CA PRO A 58 0.47 3.98 3.96
C PRO A 58 0.48 4.37 5.44
N ILE A 59 -0.39 3.74 6.23
CA ILE A 59 -0.39 3.70 7.68
C ILE A 59 -0.55 2.24 8.08
N GLN A 60 0.35 1.72 8.90
CA GLN A 60 0.23 0.33 9.34
C GLN A 60 -0.95 0.16 10.28
N GLY A 61 -2.00 -0.51 9.80
CA GLY A 61 -3.22 -0.69 10.59
C GLY A 61 -3.07 -1.75 11.68
N ALA A 62 -2.99 -3.01 11.30
CA ALA A 62 -2.90 -4.15 12.22
C ALA A 62 -1.60 -4.16 13.04
N GLY A 63 -0.56 -3.50 12.56
CA GLY A 63 0.71 -3.33 13.28
C GLY A 63 0.64 -2.40 14.48
N GLY A 64 -0.51 -1.73 14.72
CA GLY A 64 -0.73 -0.85 15.87
C GLY A 64 -1.05 0.61 15.52
N VAL A 65 -1.63 0.83 14.34
CA VAL A 65 -1.93 2.17 13.79
C VAL A 65 -0.68 3.04 13.79
N VAL A 66 0.37 2.53 13.15
CA VAL A 66 1.66 3.22 13.08
C VAL A 66 1.63 4.23 11.93
N ILE A 67 1.59 5.51 12.29
CA ILE A 67 1.58 6.63 11.36
C ILE A 67 3.03 7.01 11.05
N PRO A 68 3.44 6.99 9.77
CA PRO A 68 4.78 7.40 9.40
C PRO A 68 4.96 8.92 9.52
N PRO A 69 6.19 9.41 9.77
CA PRO A 69 6.50 10.83 9.62
C PRO A 69 6.29 11.29 8.16
N ASP A 70 5.95 12.56 7.96
CA ASP A 70 5.63 13.13 6.65
C ASP A 70 6.77 12.99 5.63
N THR A 71 8.01 12.92 6.09
CA THR A 71 9.21 12.76 5.26
C THR A 71 9.47 11.32 4.80
N TYR A 72 8.76 10.35 5.34
CA TYR A 72 9.00 8.92 5.05
C TYR A 72 8.61 8.56 3.61
N TRP A 73 7.37 8.80 3.21
CA TRP A 73 6.86 8.38 1.90
C TRP A 73 7.50 9.10 0.71
N PRO A 74 7.80 10.42 0.79
CA PRO A 74 8.57 11.08 -0.26
C PRO A 74 9.94 10.41 -0.50
N GLU A 75 10.66 10.06 0.56
CA GLU A 75 11.96 9.40 0.47
C GLU A 75 11.83 7.96 -0.06
N ILE A 76 10.86 7.18 0.43
CA ILE A 76 10.57 5.83 -0.11
C ILE A 76 10.29 5.88 -1.61
N SER A 77 9.43 6.81 -2.05
CA SER A 77 9.08 6.96 -3.46
C SER A 77 10.29 7.32 -4.32
N ASP A 78 11.18 8.17 -3.79
CA ASP A 78 12.42 8.54 -4.48
C ASP A 78 13.39 7.35 -4.57
N ILE A 79 13.56 6.58 -3.50
CA ILE A 79 14.38 5.37 -3.49
C ILE A 79 13.84 4.37 -4.52
N CYS A 80 12.56 4.05 -4.49
CA CYS A 80 11.96 3.11 -5.44
C CYS A 80 12.21 3.53 -6.90
N ARG A 81 12.05 4.82 -7.19
CA ARG A 81 12.31 5.38 -8.53
C ARG A 81 13.78 5.28 -8.93
N ARG A 82 14.71 5.63 -8.03
CA ARG A 82 16.17 5.58 -8.32
C ARG A 82 16.65 4.17 -8.63
N TYR A 83 16.14 3.18 -7.91
CA TYR A 83 16.48 1.78 -8.08
C TYR A 83 15.57 1.03 -9.06
N GLN A 84 14.60 1.70 -9.66
CA GLN A 84 13.64 1.11 -10.62
C GLN A 84 12.94 -0.14 -10.07
N ILE A 85 12.62 -0.14 -8.76
CA ILE A 85 11.81 -1.19 -8.12
C ILE A 85 10.37 -0.76 -8.00
N LEU A 86 9.44 -1.70 -8.08
CA LEU A 86 8.02 -1.42 -7.97
C LEU A 86 7.64 -0.96 -6.55
N LEU A 87 6.82 0.06 -6.46
CA LEU A 87 6.22 0.52 -5.21
C LEU A 87 4.80 -0.04 -5.06
N VAL A 88 4.59 -0.86 -4.03
CA VAL A 88 3.28 -1.43 -3.72
C VAL A 88 2.74 -0.78 -2.45
N ALA A 89 1.66 -0.01 -2.58
CA ALA A 89 0.96 0.57 -1.45
C ALA A 89 -0.21 -0.33 -1.04
N ASP A 90 -0.11 -1.00 0.10
CA ASP A 90 -1.18 -1.83 0.64
C ASP A 90 -2.28 -0.96 1.24
N GLU A 91 -3.33 -0.74 0.46
CA GLU A 91 -4.49 0.08 0.81
C GLU A 91 -5.66 -0.71 1.43
N VAL A 92 -5.41 -1.97 1.78
CA VAL A 92 -6.44 -2.85 2.35
C VAL A 92 -7.09 -2.24 3.59
N ILE A 93 -6.36 -1.48 4.41
CA ILE A 93 -6.89 -0.78 5.58
C ILE A 93 -7.10 0.71 5.30
N CYS A 94 -6.14 1.38 4.68
CA CYS A 94 -6.16 2.84 4.49
C CYS A 94 -7.18 3.31 3.45
N GLY A 95 -7.54 2.45 2.50
CA GLY A 95 -8.46 2.78 1.43
C GLY A 95 -9.88 3.09 1.88
N PHE A 96 -10.62 3.74 0.98
CA PHE A 96 -12.04 4.04 1.10
C PHE A 96 -12.40 4.98 2.26
N GLY A 97 -11.56 6.00 2.48
CA GLY A 97 -11.90 7.14 3.33
C GLY A 97 -11.26 7.18 4.71
N ARG A 98 -10.43 6.21 5.11
CA ARG A 98 -9.80 6.16 6.43
C ARG A 98 -8.94 7.38 6.78
N THR A 99 -8.42 8.08 5.78
CA THR A 99 -7.54 9.25 5.93
C THR A 99 -8.22 10.56 5.50
N GLY A 100 -9.54 10.56 5.28
CA GLY A 100 -10.23 11.70 4.66
C GLY A 100 -10.00 11.82 3.15
N LYS A 101 -9.27 10.88 2.57
CA LYS A 101 -9.05 10.74 1.13
C LYS A 101 -9.53 9.36 0.67
N TRP A 102 -9.70 9.16 -0.65
CA TRP A 102 -10.08 7.85 -1.18
C TRP A 102 -9.09 6.78 -0.77
N PHE A 103 -7.80 7.09 -0.81
CA PHE A 103 -6.71 6.21 -0.44
C PHE A 103 -5.69 6.91 0.46
N GLY A 104 -4.97 6.15 1.26
CA GLY A 104 -3.83 6.66 2.02
C GLY A 104 -2.73 7.18 1.09
N SER A 105 -2.61 6.60 -0.09
CA SER A 105 -1.73 7.08 -1.15
C SER A 105 -2.05 8.51 -1.59
N ASP A 106 -3.34 8.89 -1.66
CA ASP A 106 -3.74 10.27 -1.94
C ASP A 106 -3.32 11.23 -0.81
N TYR A 107 -3.43 10.76 0.44
CA TYR A 107 -3.06 11.56 1.60
C TYR A 107 -1.56 11.88 1.63
N TYR A 108 -0.71 10.89 1.34
CA TYR A 108 0.75 11.02 1.34
C TYR A 108 1.35 11.36 -0.03
N ASN A 109 0.52 11.60 -1.04
CA ASN A 109 0.95 11.84 -2.42
C ASN A 109 1.88 10.74 -2.96
N ILE A 110 1.56 9.48 -2.65
CA ILE A 110 2.23 8.30 -3.17
C ILE A 110 1.63 7.97 -4.54
N GLN A 111 2.47 7.60 -5.50
CA GLN A 111 2.03 7.05 -6.77
C GLN A 111 2.50 5.59 -6.87
N PRO A 112 1.70 4.63 -6.40
CA PRO A 112 2.10 3.25 -6.40
C PRO A 112 1.97 2.62 -7.79
N ASP A 113 2.83 1.65 -8.05
CA ASP A 113 2.74 0.80 -9.26
C ASP A 113 1.65 -0.27 -9.10
N LEU A 114 1.48 -0.77 -7.88
CA LEU A 114 0.45 -1.73 -7.49
C LEU A 114 -0.24 -1.29 -6.20
N MET A 115 -1.55 -1.49 -6.13
CA MET A 115 -2.33 -1.11 -4.97
C MET A 115 -3.35 -2.19 -4.61
N PRO A 116 -3.04 -3.10 -3.68
CA PRO A 116 -4.00 -4.03 -3.10
C PRO A 116 -5.11 -3.29 -2.35
N ILE A 117 -6.36 -3.67 -2.61
CA ILE A 117 -7.55 -3.10 -1.99
C ILE A 117 -8.51 -4.21 -1.53
N ALA A 118 -9.16 -4.03 -0.39
CA ALA A 118 -10.15 -4.95 0.16
C ALA A 118 -11.03 -4.21 1.19
N LYS A 119 -11.52 -4.88 2.19
CA LYS A 119 -12.29 -4.36 3.36
C LYS A 119 -13.29 -3.25 3.00
N GLY A 120 -12.85 -2.00 2.97
CA GLY A 120 -13.65 -0.83 2.59
C GLY A 120 -14.23 -0.93 1.18
N LEU A 121 -13.66 -1.73 0.29
CA LEU A 121 -14.18 -1.97 -1.06
C LEU A 121 -15.63 -2.47 -1.07
N SER A 122 -15.99 -3.33 -0.12
CA SER A 122 -17.37 -3.84 0.04
C SER A 122 -17.98 -3.49 1.39
N SER A 123 -17.29 -2.73 2.25
CA SER A 123 -17.70 -2.44 3.63
C SER A 123 -18.05 -3.71 4.45
N GLY A 124 -17.47 -4.85 4.09
CA GLY A 124 -17.67 -6.13 4.77
C GLY A 124 -18.94 -6.89 4.40
N TYR A 125 -19.74 -6.39 3.47
CA TYR A 125 -20.99 -7.06 3.06
C TYR A 125 -20.73 -8.39 2.32
N LEU A 126 -19.73 -8.43 1.44
CA LEU A 126 -19.27 -9.68 0.81
C LEU A 126 -17.72 -9.67 0.71
N PRO A 127 -17.08 -10.85 0.80
CA PRO A 127 -15.64 -10.97 0.63
C PRO A 127 -15.24 -10.59 -0.81
N ILE A 128 -14.41 -9.58 -0.94
CA ILE A 128 -13.83 -9.19 -2.22
C ILE A 128 -12.51 -8.46 -1.96
N ALA A 129 -11.55 -8.69 -2.83
CA ALA A 129 -10.30 -7.95 -2.90
C ALA A 129 -9.91 -7.76 -4.36
N ALA A 130 -9.07 -6.78 -4.62
CA ALA A 130 -8.51 -6.54 -5.94
C ALA A 130 -7.10 -5.97 -5.82
N VAL A 131 -6.37 -5.96 -6.92
CA VAL A 131 -5.11 -5.22 -7.07
C VAL A 131 -5.32 -4.24 -8.22
N MET A 132 -5.15 -2.96 -7.94
CA MET A 132 -5.06 -1.94 -8.98
C MET A 132 -3.63 -1.91 -9.49
N VAL A 133 -3.48 -1.82 -10.80
CA VAL A 133 -2.19 -1.90 -11.50
C VAL A 133 -2.01 -0.64 -12.32
N ALA A 134 -0.87 0.03 -12.17
CA ALA A 134 -0.55 1.22 -12.96
C ALA A 134 -0.38 0.87 -14.46
N ASP A 135 -0.68 1.83 -15.33
CA ASP A 135 -0.71 1.62 -16.78
C ASP A 135 0.62 1.06 -17.33
N HIS A 136 1.74 1.59 -16.89
CA HIS A 136 3.05 1.13 -17.36
C HIS A 136 3.36 -0.33 -17.00
N VAL A 137 2.83 -0.81 -15.85
CA VAL A 137 2.96 -2.22 -15.46
C VAL A 137 1.98 -3.09 -16.26
N SER A 138 0.73 -2.63 -16.42
CA SER A 138 -0.28 -3.37 -17.16
C SER A 138 0.08 -3.50 -18.65
N GLN A 139 0.71 -2.50 -19.24
CA GLN A 139 1.19 -2.57 -20.63
C GLN A 139 2.19 -3.70 -20.82
N VAL A 140 3.17 -3.84 -19.94
CA VAL A 140 4.12 -4.96 -20.01
C VAL A 140 3.42 -6.32 -19.89
N LEU A 141 2.45 -6.43 -18.96
CA LEU A 141 1.69 -7.67 -18.81
C LEU A 141 0.87 -8.01 -20.06
N ILE A 142 0.28 -7.02 -20.73
CA ILE A 142 -0.56 -7.23 -21.92
C ILE A 142 0.29 -7.45 -23.17
N GLU A 143 1.35 -6.67 -23.36
CA GLU A 143 2.11 -6.67 -24.60
C GLU A 143 3.23 -7.73 -24.63
N GLU A 144 3.84 -8.02 -23.47
CA GLU A 144 4.99 -8.89 -23.35
C GLU A 144 4.73 -10.18 -22.53
N GLY A 145 3.75 -10.13 -21.62
CA GLY A 145 3.46 -11.21 -20.68
C GLY A 145 2.74 -12.42 -21.27
N GLY A 146 2.16 -12.29 -22.46
CA GLY A 146 1.37 -13.35 -23.08
C GLY A 146 0.10 -13.65 -22.26
N GLU A 147 -0.12 -14.93 -21.92
CA GLU A 147 -1.28 -15.32 -21.12
C GLU A 147 -1.01 -15.12 -19.62
N PHE A 148 -1.90 -14.41 -18.93
CA PHE A 148 -1.79 -14.15 -17.50
C PHE A 148 -2.30 -15.35 -16.68
N PHE A 149 -1.40 -16.25 -16.30
CA PHE A 149 -1.71 -17.47 -15.53
C PHE A 149 -1.90 -17.25 -14.03
N HIS A 150 -2.57 -16.18 -13.64
CA HIS A 150 -2.87 -15.90 -12.24
C HIS A 150 -4.35 -15.62 -12.04
N GLY A 151 -4.99 -16.39 -11.19
CA GLY A 151 -6.40 -16.22 -10.87
C GLY A 151 -6.84 -17.19 -9.80
N MET A 152 -8.00 -16.90 -9.23
CA MET A 152 -8.66 -17.74 -8.23
C MET A 152 -10.03 -18.16 -8.77
N THR A 153 -10.52 -19.33 -8.36
CA THR A 153 -11.79 -19.89 -8.84
C THR A 153 -12.96 -18.90 -8.74
N TYR A 154 -12.98 -18.08 -7.69
CA TYR A 154 -14.04 -17.09 -7.46
C TYR A 154 -13.65 -15.66 -7.88
N SER A 155 -12.60 -15.47 -8.65
CA SER A 155 -12.27 -14.16 -9.23
C SER A 155 -13.43 -13.64 -10.08
N GLY A 156 -13.78 -12.37 -9.91
CA GLY A 156 -14.89 -11.76 -10.63
C GLY A 156 -16.28 -12.26 -10.22
N HIS A 157 -16.47 -12.81 -9.01
CA HIS A 157 -17.75 -13.30 -8.53
C HIS A 157 -18.83 -12.21 -8.66
N PRO A 158 -19.91 -12.44 -9.47
CA PRO A 158 -20.81 -11.36 -9.87
C PRO A 158 -21.53 -10.68 -8.72
N ALA A 159 -21.94 -11.42 -7.69
CA ALA A 159 -22.60 -10.82 -6.53
C ALA A 159 -21.62 -9.96 -5.71
N ALA A 160 -20.39 -10.40 -5.52
CA ALA A 160 -19.38 -9.64 -4.79
C ALA A 160 -18.99 -8.36 -5.55
N CYS A 161 -18.82 -8.45 -6.87
CA CYS A 161 -18.57 -7.28 -7.71
C CYS A 161 -19.76 -6.29 -7.68
N ALA A 162 -20.99 -6.77 -7.74
CA ALA A 162 -22.18 -5.91 -7.66
C ALA A 162 -22.25 -5.16 -6.33
N VAL A 163 -21.93 -5.83 -5.21
CA VAL A 163 -21.88 -5.22 -3.87
C VAL A 163 -20.77 -4.18 -3.81
N ALA A 164 -19.57 -4.48 -4.30
CA ALA A 164 -18.47 -3.51 -4.33
C ALA A 164 -18.84 -2.27 -5.16
N CYS A 165 -19.43 -2.47 -6.34
CA CYS A 165 -19.89 -1.36 -7.18
C CYS A 165 -20.96 -0.50 -6.47
N ALA A 166 -21.92 -1.12 -5.80
CA ALA A 166 -22.95 -0.40 -5.04
C ALA A 166 -22.31 0.40 -3.89
N ASN A 167 -21.41 -0.22 -3.13
CA ASN A 167 -20.70 0.43 -2.02
C ASN A 167 -19.90 1.64 -2.48
N VAL A 168 -19.10 1.50 -3.55
CA VAL A 168 -18.29 2.61 -4.09
C VAL A 168 -19.19 3.75 -4.59
N ARG A 169 -20.34 3.44 -5.22
CA ARG A 169 -21.31 4.47 -5.63
C ARG A 169 -21.86 5.22 -4.42
N ILE A 170 -22.27 4.54 -3.36
CA ILE A 170 -22.76 5.17 -2.12
C ILE A 170 -21.69 6.10 -1.53
N LEU A 171 -20.46 5.62 -1.36
CA LEU A 171 -19.36 6.42 -0.84
C LEU A 171 -19.15 7.72 -1.64
N ARG A 172 -19.22 7.62 -2.98
CA ARG A 172 -19.05 8.75 -3.89
C ARG A 172 -20.25 9.68 -3.90
N ASP A 173 -21.47 9.13 -4.15
CA ASP A 173 -22.66 9.91 -4.43
C ASP A 173 -23.18 10.62 -3.16
N GLU A 174 -23.03 9.99 -1.99
CA GLU A 174 -23.33 10.58 -0.69
C GLU A 174 -22.18 11.38 -0.08
N LYS A 175 -21.05 11.50 -0.77
CA LYS A 175 -19.84 12.23 -0.33
C LYS A 175 -19.39 11.83 1.08
N ILE A 176 -19.44 10.53 1.38
CA ILE A 176 -19.14 10.02 2.73
C ILE A 176 -17.69 10.31 3.10
N ILE A 177 -16.77 10.19 2.13
CA ILE A 177 -15.35 10.43 2.37
C ILE A 177 -15.08 11.90 2.73
N ASP A 178 -15.76 12.84 2.07
CA ASP A 178 -15.61 14.28 2.34
C ASP A 178 -16.06 14.66 3.78
N ARG A 179 -16.87 13.81 4.40
CA ARG A 179 -17.36 14.04 5.77
C ARG A 179 -16.38 13.63 6.85
N VAL A 180 -15.37 12.82 6.52
CA VAL A 180 -14.40 12.32 7.52
C VAL A 180 -13.71 13.47 8.23
N ASP A 181 -13.24 14.48 7.51
CA ASP A 181 -12.58 15.67 8.07
C ASP A 181 -13.49 16.51 8.98
N THR A 182 -14.80 16.27 8.95
CA THR A 182 -15.77 17.01 9.79
C THR A 182 -16.17 16.28 11.06
N VAL A 183 -15.83 14.98 11.17
CA VAL A 183 -16.21 14.13 12.31
C VAL A 183 -15.00 13.62 13.11
N THR A 184 -13.81 14.01 12.70
CA THR A 184 -12.55 13.80 13.40
C THR A 184 -12.07 15.09 14.06
#